data_8acb6223ad9b1fa1f3710d3198dd1552
#
_entry.id   8acb6223ad9b1fa1f3710d3198dd1552
#
_cell.length_a   1.000
_cell.length_b   1.000
_cell.length_c   1.000
_cell.angle_alpha   90.00
_cell.angle_beta   90.00
_cell.angle_gamma   90.00
#
_symmetry.space_group_name_H-M   'P 1'
#
loop_
_entity.id
_entity.type
_entity.pdbx_description
1 polymer ?
#
loop_
_entity_poly.entity_id
_entity_poly.type
_entity_poly.pdbx_seq_one_letter_code
_entity_poly.pdbx_strand_id
1 'polypeptide(L)'
;MLSKIKIFLDFDGTAVDSVRAYCDVYNKLFNGKANHTKVNRWDLADECPKAVKYVEDIFASKDFFDYLELIDQDTKDVLDQIKQNYEVIICSIGTPENISRKAEWVNRNLDIQDMILISKHNATMDKSLVNMSNSIIIDDNENNLFSSDADIKICF
;
A
#
# COMPACT_ATOMS: atom_id res chain seq x y z
N MET A 1 4.86 31.61 -2.45
CA MET A 1 3.75 30.64 -2.43
C MET A 1 3.82 29.87 -1.12
N LEU A 2 2.73 29.74 -0.42
CA LEU A 2 2.67 28.83 0.73
C LEU A 2 2.84 27.40 0.19
N SER A 3 3.70 26.59 0.82
CA SER A 3 3.84 25.16 0.47
C SER A 3 2.50 24.47 0.73
N LYS A 4 2.09 23.57 -0.17
CA LYS A 4 0.92 22.72 0.09
C LYS A 4 1.19 21.84 1.30
N ILE A 5 0.12 21.52 2.05
CA ILE A 5 0.19 20.50 3.11
C ILE A 5 0.44 19.14 2.44
N LYS A 6 1.33 18.33 3.01
CA LYS A 6 1.64 17.00 2.53
C LYS A 6 0.65 15.97 3.05
N ILE A 7 0.26 15.06 2.17
CA ILE A 7 -0.49 13.85 2.52
C ILE A 7 0.41 12.65 2.21
N PHE A 8 0.78 11.90 3.23
CA PHE A 8 1.44 10.61 3.09
C PHE A 8 0.35 9.54 2.99
N LEU A 9 0.22 8.96 1.80
CA LEU A 9 -0.79 7.95 1.49
C LEU A 9 -0.13 6.57 1.46
N ASP A 10 -0.65 5.62 2.24
CA ASP A 10 -0.22 4.24 2.11
C ASP A 10 -0.66 3.63 0.77
N PHE A 11 0.01 2.57 0.38
CA PHE A 11 -0.26 1.89 -0.90
C PHE A 11 -1.18 0.68 -0.71
N ASP A 12 -0.74 -0.32 0.08
CA ASP A 12 -1.43 -1.59 0.25
C ASP A 12 -2.66 -1.44 1.17
N GLY A 13 -3.83 -1.87 0.71
CA GLY A 13 -5.06 -1.77 1.51
C GLY A 13 -5.62 -0.34 1.64
N THR A 14 -4.95 0.67 1.10
CA THR A 14 -5.38 2.08 1.15
C THR A 14 -5.59 2.66 -0.25
N ALA A 15 -4.55 2.70 -1.09
CA ALA A 15 -4.70 3.14 -2.47
C ALA A 15 -5.14 2.02 -3.41
N VAL A 16 -4.74 0.78 -3.11
CA VAL A 16 -4.97 -0.41 -3.92
C VAL A 16 -5.52 -1.59 -3.11
N ASP A 17 -6.30 -2.45 -3.77
CA ASP A 17 -6.81 -3.70 -3.19
C ASP A 17 -5.75 -4.83 -3.29
N SER A 18 -4.74 -4.72 -2.44
CA SER A 18 -3.66 -5.70 -2.37
C SER A 18 -4.10 -7.06 -1.87
N VAL A 19 -5.11 -7.13 -1.01
CA VAL A 19 -5.65 -8.39 -0.49
C VAL A 19 -6.34 -9.18 -1.60
N ARG A 20 -7.12 -8.52 -2.45
CA ARG A 20 -7.76 -9.15 -3.60
C ARG A 20 -6.71 -9.68 -4.59
N ALA A 21 -5.76 -8.84 -4.99
CA ALA A 21 -4.70 -9.26 -5.91
C ALA A 21 -3.90 -10.45 -5.36
N TYR A 22 -3.61 -10.47 -4.05
CA TYR A 22 -2.96 -11.61 -3.41
C TYR A 22 -3.79 -12.89 -3.50
N CYS A 23 -5.09 -12.83 -3.19
CA CYS A 23 -6.00 -13.98 -3.29
C CYS A 23 -6.08 -14.50 -4.74
N ASP A 24 -6.08 -13.62 -5.73
CA ASP A 24 -6.14 -14.01 -7.15
C ASP A 24 -4.85 -14.75 -7.57
N VAL A 25 -3.68 -14.26 -7.16
CA VAL A 25 -2.40 -14.98 -7.36
C VAL A 25 -2.40 -16.32 -6.66
N TYR A 26 -2.84 -16.36 -5.39
CA TYR A 26 -2.96 -17.61 -4.64
C TYR A 26 -3.85 -18.62 -5.37
N ASN A 27 -5.02 -18.21 -5.83
CA ASN A 27 -5.95 -19.07 -6.53
C ASN A 27 -5.32 -19.64 -7.81
N LYS A 28 -4.58 -18.82 -8.54
CA LYS A 28 -3.84 -19.25 -9.74
C LYS A 28 -2.74 -20.27 -9.41
N LEU A 29 -1.92 -19.99 -8.41
CA LEU A 29 -0.74 -20.82 -8.10
C LEU A 29 -1.09 -22.14 -7.41
N PHE A 30 -2.08 -22.13 -6.52
CA PHE A 30 -2.40 -23.26 -5.66
C PHE A 30 -3.72 -23.97 -6.03
N ASN A 31 -4.36 -23.58 -7.15
CA ASN A 31 -5.71 -23.98 -7.50
C ASN A 31 -6.68 -23.80 -6.32
N GLY A 32 -6.54 -22.66 -5.64
CA GLY A 32 -7.27 -22.30 -4.43
C GLY A 32 -8.66 -21.74 -4.74
N LYS A 33 -9.34 -21.33 -3.66
CA LYS A 33 -10.65 -20.64 -3.70
C LYS A 33 -10.67 -19.53 -2.64
N ALA A 34 -9.55 -18.88 -2.43
CA ALA A 34 -9.46 -17.77 -1.49
C ALA A 34 -10.40 -16.64 -1.90
N ASN A 35 -11.04 -16.06 -0.90
CA ASN A 35 -11.97 -14.95 -1.08
C ASN A 35 -11.48 -13.76 -0.23
N HIS A 36 -11.05 -12.70 -0.89
CA HIS A 36 -10.50 -11.50 -0.25
C HIS A 36 -11.47 -10.88 0.78
N THR A 37 -12.80 -10.97 0.56
CA THR A 37 -13.80 -10.43 1.49
C THR A 37 -13.91 -11.20 2.82
N LYS A 38 -13.23 -12.34 2.92
CA LYS A 38 -13.21 -13.18 4.13
C LYS A 38 -11.88 -13.15 4.85
N VAL A 39 -10.89 -12.46 4.30
CA VAL A 39 -9.58 -12.30 4.94
C VAL A 39 -9.75 -11.45 6.20
N ASN A 40 -9.29 -11.99 7.34
CA ASN A 40 -9.35 -11.33 8.64
C ASN A 40 -7.97 -11.27 9.31
N ARG A 41 -6.93 -11.75 8.64
CA ARG A 41 -5.57 -11.83 9.18
C ARG A 41 -4.56 -11.17 8.25
N TRP A 42 -3.66 -10.42 8.82
CA TRP A 42 -2.56 -9.79 8.08
C TRP A 42 -1.64 -10.77 7.34
N ASP A 43 -1.47 -11.97 7.88
CA ASP A 43 -0.67 -13.03 7.24
C ASP A 43 -1.46 -13.81 6.17
N LEU A 44 -2.72 -13.43 5.94
CA LEU A 44 -3.64 -14.04 4.97
C LEU A 44 -3.85 -15.56 5.15
N ALA A 45 -3.46 -16.10 6.32
CA ALA A 45 -3.42 -17.54 6.56
C ALA A 45 -4.80 -18.20 6.63
N ASP A 46 -5.84 -17.42 6.94
CA ASP A 46 -7.23 -17.89 7.00
C ASP A 46 -7.76 -18.27 5.61
N GLU A 47 -7.50 -17.50 4.58
CA GLU A 47 -7.95 -17.79 3.22
C GLU A 47 -6.83 -18.36 2.31
N CYS A 48 -5.56 -18.08 2.61
CA CYS A 48 -4.42 -18.49 1.80
C CYS A 48 -3.39 -19.37 2.54
N PRO A 49 -3.80 -20.47 3.21
CA PRO A 49 -2.93 -21.21 4.14
C PRO A 49 -1.69 -21.83 3.50
N LYS A 50 -1.75 -22.17 2.21
CA LYS A 50 -0.60 -22.76 1.49
C LYS A 50 0.47 -21.73 1.15
N ALA A 51 0.11 -20.44 1.15
CA ALA A 51 0.99 -19.36 0.73
C ALA A 51 1.69 -18.64 1.89
N VAL A 52 1.46 -19.03 3.14
CA VAL A 52 2.06 -18.38 4.33
C VAL A 52 3.59 -18.28 4.25
N LYS A 53 4.25 -19.26 3.63
CA LYS A 53 5.71 -19.26 3.44
C LYS A 53 6.17 -18.39 2.25
N TYR A 54 5.26 -17.95 1.40
CA TYR A 54 5.52 -17.26 0.13
C TYR A 54 4.91 -15.87 0.09
N VAL A 55 4.51 -15.33 1.24
CA VAL A 55 3.80 -14.04 1.31
C VAL A 55 4.58 -12.96 0.59
N GLU A 56 5.86 -12.82 0.90
CA GLU A 56 6.70 -11.79 0.29
C GLU A 56 6.97 -12.05 -1.19
N ASP A 57 7.17 -13.32 -1.58
CA ASP A 57 7.37 -13.69 -2.98
C ASP A 57 6.14 -13.37 -3.83
N ILE A 58 4.93 -13.61 -3.30
CA ILE A 58 3.69 -13.27 -3.98
C ILE A 58 3.54 -11.75 -4.12
N PHE A 59 3.73 -10.99 -3.02
CA PHE A 59 3.67 -9.53 -3.06
C PHE A 59 4.72 -8.89 -3.99
N ALA A 60 5.85 -9.56 -4.22
CA ALA A 60 6.90 -9.13 -5.14
C ALA A 60 6.71 -9.66 -6.57
N SER A 61 5.75 -10.54 -6.83
CA SER A 61 5.58 -11.18 -8.12
C SER A 61 5.00 -10.25 -9.18
N LYS A 62 5.32 -10.52 -10.45
CA LYS A 62 4.68 -9.82 -11.56
C LYS A 62 3.17 -10.05 -11.58
N ASP A 63 2.73 -11.28 -11.33
CA ASP A 63 1.31 -11.64 -11.32
C ASP A 63 0.52 -10.80 -10.32
N PHE A 64 1.08 -10.51 -9.14
CA PHE A 64 0.44 -9.65 -8.14
C PHE A 64 0.15 -8.26 -8.72
N PHE A 65 1.13 -7.64 -9.36
CA PHE A 65 0.96 -6.31 -9.95
C PHE A 65 0.11 -6.31 -11.22
N ASP A 66 0.00 -7.44 -11.92
CA ASP A 66 -0.92 -7.59 -13.05
C ASP A 66 -2.39 -7.69 -12.60
N TYR A 67 -2.66 -8.23 -11.41
CA TYR A 67 -4.00 -8.29 -10.80
C TYR A 67 -4.34 -7.09 -9.93
N LEU A 68 -3.37 -6.22 -9.64
CA LEU A 68 -3.56 -5.11 -8.72
C LEU A 68 -4.48 -4.05 -9.33
N GLU A 69 -5.52 -3.71 -8.59
CA GLU A 69 -6.48 -2.67 -8.93
C GLU A 69 -6.54 -1.60 -7.84
N LEU A 70 -7.10 -0.45 -8.16
CA LEU A 70 -7.41 0.57 -7.16
C LEU A 70 -8.40 0.01 -6.13
N ILE A 71 -8.32 0.52 -4.91
CA ILE A 71 -9.16 0.05 -3.79
C ILE A 71 -10.66 0.27 -4.10
N ASP A 72 -10.97 1.34 -4.82
CA ASP A 72 -12.31 1.66 -5.32
C ASP A 72 -12.21 2.31 -6.71
N GLN A 73 -13.31 2.22 -7.49
CA GLN A 73 -13.39 2.82 -8.82
C GLN A 73 -13.20 4.34 -8.82
N ASP A 74 -13.60 5.01 -7.73
CA ASP A 74 -13.53 6.47 -7.59
C ASP A 74 -12.19 6.95 -7.03
N THR A 75 -11.30 6.04 -6.62
CA THR A 75 -10.01 6.38 -5.98
C THR A 75 -9.19 7.38 -6.78
N LYS A 76 -9.13 7.19 -8.10
CA LYS A 76 -8.37 8.09 -8.97
C LYS A 76 -8.95 9.50 -8.99
N ASP A 77 -10.27 9.62 -9.12
CA ASP A 77 -10.96 10.93 -9.16
C ASP A 77 -10.81 11.67 -7.82
N VAL A 78 -10.87 10.93 -6.70
CA VAL A 78 -10.63 11.47 -5.36
C VAL A 78 -9.21 11.97 -5.22
N LEU A 79 -8.21 11.18 -5.66
CA LEU A 79 -6.80 11.59 -5.63
C LEU A 79 -6.55 12.83 -6.51
N ASP A 80 -7.16 12.91 -7.68
CA ASP A 80 -7.03 14.08 -8.56
C ASP A 80 -7.63 15.34 -7.94
N GLN A 81 -8.72 15.24 -7.18
CA GLN A 81 -9.27 16.34 -6.40
C GLN A 81 -8.34 16.75 -5.24
N ILE A 82 -7.80 15.79 -4.50
CA ILE A 82 -6.89 16.04 -3.39
C ILE A 82 -5.62 16.75 -3.88
N LYS A 83 -5.03 16.31 -4.99
CA LYS A 83 -3.81 16.90 -5.59
C LYS A 83 -3.96 18.39 -5.96
N GLN A 84 -5.18 18.90 -6.11
CA GLN A 84 -5.40 20.34 -6.38
C GLN A 84 -4.91 21.20 -5.21
N ASN A 85 -5.10 20.75 -3.97
CA ASN A 85 -4.84 21.53 -2.77
C ASN A 85 -3.70 20.99 -1.90
N TYR A 86 -3.33 19.72 -2.07
CA TYR A 86 -2.36 19.01 -1.27
C TYR A 86 -1.23 18.43 -2.14
N GLU A 87 -0.07 18.20 -1.54
CA GLU A 87 1.03 17.43 -2.12
C GLU A 87 0.86 15.98 -1.67
N VAL A 88 0.54 15.07 -2.59
CA VAL A 88 0.33 13.65 -2.27
C VAL A 88 1.62 12.88 -2.49
N ILE A 89 2.06 12.16 -1.47
CA ILE A 89 3.28 11.34 -1.45
C ILE A 89 2.86 9.90 -1.13
N ILE A 90 3.16 8.95 -1.99
CA ILE A 90 3.00 7.53 -1.65
C ILE A 90 4.07 7.14 -0.63
N CYS A 91 3.66 6.60 0.51
CA CYS A 91 4.58 6.15 1.55
C CYS A 91 4.29 4.69 1.91
N SER A 92 5.12 3.77 1.45
CA SER A 92 4.88 2.32 1.60
C SER A 92 6.13 1.56 2.01
N ILE A 93 5.93 0.37 2.57
CA ILE A 93 6.98 -0.54 3.03
C ILE A 93 6.93 -1.81 2.16
N GLY A 94 8.08 -2.41 1.87
CA GLY A 94 8.15 -3.67 1.15
C GLY A 94 9.56 -4.21 0.99
N THR A 95 9.70 -5.40 0.42
CA THR A 95 11.01 -5.90 -0.02
C THR A 95 11.55 -5.05 -1.18
N PRO A 96 12.86 -5.06 -1.46
CA PRO A 96 13.41 -4.29 -2.59
C PRO A 96 12.71 -4.57 -3.92
N GLU A 97 12.38 -5.83 -4.19
CA GLU A 97 11.67 -6.24 -5.41
C GLU A 97 10.23 -5.70 -5.44
N ASN A 98 9.52 -5.78 -4.31
CA ASN A 98 8.16 -5.27 -4.19
C ASN A 98 8.10 -3.75 -4.37
N ILE A 99 8.96 -2.99 -3.67
CA ILE A 99 8.97 -1.51 -3.77
C ILE A 99 9.35 -1.02 -5.17
N SER A 100 10.23 -1.73 -5.89
CA SER A 100 10.55 -1.41 -7.28
C SER A 100 9.31 -1.49 -8.17
N ARG A 101 8.53 -2.57 -8.02
CA ARG A 101 7.28 -2.75 -8.79
C ARG A 101 6.17 -1.79 -8.35
N LYS A 102 6.10 -1.45 -7.06
CA LYS A 102 5.19 -0.40 -6.57
C LYS A 102 5.46 0.93 -7.26
N ALA A 103 6.73 1.34 -7.34
CA ALA A 103 7.10 2.58 -8.02
C ALA A 103 6.65 2.59 -9.49
N GLU A 104 6.89 1.49 -10.22
CA GLU A 104 6.44 1.35 -11.60
C GLU A 104 4.91 1.43 -11.73
N TRP A 105 4.20 0.75 -10.84
CA TRP A 105 2.74 0.69 -10.84
C TRP A 105 2.12 2.06 -10.55
N VAL A 106 2.62 2.78 -9.52
CA VAL A 106 2.18 4.13 -9.15
C VAL A 106 2.36 5.10 -10.31
N ASN A 107 3.54 5.10 -10.92
CA ASN A 107 3.83 5.97 -12.06
C ASN A 107 2.90 5.74 -13.27
N ARG A 108 2.48 4.50 -13.48
CA ARG A 108 1.57 4.17 -14.59
C ARG A 108 0.11 4.52 -14.31
N ASN A 109 -0.33 4.38 -13.06
CA ASN A 109 -1.75 4.34 -12.74
C ASN A 109 -2.26 5.56 -11.97
N LEU A 110 -1.42 6.22 -11.17
CA LEU A 110 -1.87 7.27 -10.24
C LEU A 110 -1.41 8.68 -10.60
N ASP A 111 -0.49 8.84 -11.53
CA ASP A 111 0.13 10.14 -11.84
C ASP A 111 0.62 10.86 -10.57
N ILE A 112 1.29 10.11 -9.69
CA ILE A 112 1.94 10.61 -8.48
C ILE A 112 3.45 10.38 -8.67
N GLN A 113 4.23 11.46 -8.59
CA GLN A 113 5.68 11.42 -8.80
C GLN A 113 6.44 11.24 -7.49
N ASP A 114 5.87 11.72 -6.38
CA ASP A 114 6.53 11.72 -5.09
C ASP A 114 6.24 10.43 -4.33
N MET A 115 7.31 9.67 -4.04
CA MET A 115 7.21 8.39 -3.34
C MET A 115 8.32 8.25 -2.29
N ILE A 116 7.96 7.74 -1.13
CA ILE A 116 8.88 7.27 -0.10
C ILE A 116 8.65 5.78 0.09
N LEU A 117 9.59 4.97 -0.40
CA LEU A 117 9.49 3.53 -0.37
C LEU A 117 10.55 2.97 0.60
N ILE A 118 10.07 2.38 1.70
CA ILE A 118 10.90 1.92 2.82
C ILE A 118 11.21 0.44 2.62
N SER A 119 12.51 0.10 2.56
CA SER A 119 12.94 -1.29 2.45
C SER A 119 12.79 -2.04 3.78
N LYS A 120 12.16 -3.22 3.71
CA LYS A 120 11.93 -4.11 4.84
C LYS A 120 13.20 -4.67 5.50
N HIS A 121 14.34 -4.65 4.81
CA HIS A 121 15.57 -5.29 5.29
C HIS A 121 16.24 -4.59 6.48
N ASN A 122 15.94 -3.32 6.73
CA ASN A 122 16.69 -2.51 7.71
C ASN A 122 15.82 -1.88 8.78
N ALA A 123 14.54 -2.17 8.83
CA ALA A 123 13.66 -1.33 9.61
C ALA A 123 12.76 -2.08 10.56
N THR A 124 12.43 -1.41 11.58
CA THR A 124 11.12 -1.43 12.17
C THR A 124 10.09 -1.49 11.06
N MET A 125 9.11 -2.39 11.19
CA MET A 125 8.03 -2.59 10.21
C MET A 125 7.00 -1.47 10.29
N ASP A 126 7.47 -0.22 10.37
CA ASP A 126 6.64 0.97 10.52
C ASP A 126 7.24 2.17 9.76
N LYS A 127 6.55 3.29 9.81
CA LYS A 127 6.91 4.53 9.08
C LYS A 127 7.66 5.56 9.93
N SER A 128 8.18 5.18 11.10
CA SER A 128 8.88 6.09 12.04
C SER A 128 10.15 6.74 11.47
N LEU A 129 10.70 6.17 10.40
CA LEU A 129 11.88 6.74 9.71
C LEU A 129 11.56 7.96 8.84
N VAL A 130 10.29 8.24 8.59
CA VAL A 130 9.85 9.34 7.73
C VAL A 130 9.42 10.51 8.60
N ASN A 131 10.01 11.68 8.37
CA ASN A 131 9.52 12.91 8.99
C ASN A 131 8.22 13.35 8.30
N MET A 132 7.13 13.25 9.03
CA MET A 132 5.77 13.63 8.61
C MET A 132 5.21 14.81 9.42
N SER A 133 6.04 15.54 10.16
CA SER A 133 5.59 16.72 10.91
C SER A 133 4.91 17.74 9.98
N ASN A 134 3.85 18.39 10.47
CA ASN A 134 3.00 19.32 9.71
C ASN A 134 2.33 18.69 8.48
N SER A 135 1.95 17.43 8.57
CA SER A 135 1.33 16.68 7.47
C SER A 135 0.13 15.84 7.92
N ILE A 136 -0.45 15.15 6.94
CA ILE A 136 -1.52 14.17 7.12
C ILE A 136 -0.97 12.80 6.70
N ILE A 137 -1.27 11.75 7.45
CA ILE A 137 -1.06 10.36 7.03
C ILE A 137 -2.41 9.66 6.88
N ILE A 138 -2.56 8.87 5.80
CA ILE A 138 -3.71 8.00 5.54
C ILE A 138 -3.18 6.58 5.36
N ASP A 139 -3.56 5.65 6.23
CA ASP A 139 -3.00 4.30 6.29
C ASP A 139 -4.04 3.35 6.92
N ASP A 140 -4.13 2.11 6.46
CA ASP A 140 -5.01 1.09 7.05
C ASP A 140 -4.36 0.37 8.24
N ASN A 141 -3.06 0.57 8.47
CA ASN A 141 -2.31 -0.06 9.55
C ASN A 141 -2.12 0.89 10.74
N GLU A 142 -2.78 0.57 11.85
CA GLU A 142 -2.69 1.36 13.09
C GLU A 142 -1.24 1.54 13.58
N ASN A 143 -0.36 0.55 13.41
CA ASN A 143 1.04 0.67 13.83
C ASN A 143 1.78 1.77 13.05
N ASN A 144 1.49 1.92 11.75
CA ASN A 144 2.04 3.00 10.95
C ASN A 144 1.52 4.36 11.43
N LEU A 145 0.23 4.43 11.75
CA LEU A 145 -0.37 5.65 12.30
C LEU A 145 0.25 6.01 13.65
N PHE A 146 0.39 5.05 14.57
CA PHE A 146 0.96 5.31 15.90
C PHE A 146 2.43 5.71 15.85
N SER A 147 3.22 5.09 14.98
CA SER A 147 4.66 5.36 14.86
C SER A 147 4.98 6.64 14.11
N SER A 148 4.06 7.18 13.31
CA SER A 148 4.28 8.43 12.56
C SER A 148 4.22 9.65 13.47
N ASP A 149 4.92 10.72 13.06
CA ASP A 149 4.87 12.05 13.67
C ASP A 149 3.95 13.03 12.91
N ALA A 150 3.05 12.52 12.07
CA ALA A 150 2.07 13.33 11.36
C ALA A 150 1.07 13.97 12.34
N ASP A 151 0.67 15.22 12.04
CA ASP A 151 -0.26 15.98 12.88
C ASP A 151 -1.69 15.44 12.78
N ILE A 152 -2.07 14.95 11.61
CA ILE A 152 -3.39 14.35 11.36
C ILE A 152 -3.17 12.91 10.87
N LYS A 153 -3.86 11.98 11.52
CA LYS A 153 -3.78 10.54 11.26
C LYS A 153 -5.16 10.02 10.93
N ILE A 154 -5.31 9.47 9.73
CA ILE A 154 -6.57 8.94 9.22
C ILE A 154 -6.40 7.43 9.03
N CYS A 155 -7.19 6.65 9.77
CA CYS A 155 -7.32 5.22 9.53
C CYS A 155 -8.32 5.00 8.39
N PHE A 156 -7.86 4.29 7.35
CA PHE A 156 -8.67 3.99 6.18
C PHE A 156 -9.48 2.71 6.37
#